data_f9875dd4028b721d4f681bf3dca83d20
#
_entry.id   f9875dd4028b721d4f681bf3dca83d20
#
_cell.length_a   1.000
_cell.length_b   1.000
_cell.length_c   1.000
_cell.angle_alpha   90.00
_cell.angle_beta   90.00
_cell.angle_gamma   90.00
#
_symmetry.space_group_name_H-M   'P 1'
#
loop_
_entity.id
_entity.type
_entity.pdbx_description
1 polymer ?
#
loop_
_entity_poly.entity_id
_entity_poly.type
_entity_poly.pdbx_seq_one_letter_code
_entity_poly.pdbx_strand_id
1 'polypeptide(L)' 'MGIGKQLLRTCIETARKLGYQTVKLDTAAFMNAAIKLYTDHGFVEIDAYRFNPHDHARYFELKLT' A
#
# COMPACT_ATOMS: atom_id res chain seq x y z
N MET A 1 -14.43 2.15 6.42
CA MET A 1 -14.80 1.00 7.24
C MET A 1 -13.62 0.50 8.02
N GLY A 2 -13.87 0.10 9.27
CA GLY A 2 -12.80 -0.27 10.17
C GLY A 2 -12.04 -1.53 9.80
N ILE A 3 -12.67 -2.46 9.09
CA ILE A 3 -12.05 -3.74 8.76
C ILE A 3 -10.83 -3.57 7.85
N GLY A 4 -10.96 -2.79 6.78
CA GLY A 4 -9.85 -2.57 5.86
C GLY A 4 -8.70 -1.84 6.54
N LYS A 5 -9.01 -0.87 7.40
CA LYS A 5 -8.02 -0.12 8.15
C LYS A 5 -7.26 -1.03 9.11
N GLN A 6 -7.97 -1.90 9.83
CA GLN A 6 -7.35 -2.83 10.76
C GLN A 6 -6.45 -3.83 10.05
N LEU A 7 -6.89 -4.36 8.91
CA LEU A 7 -6.07 -5.29 8.14
C LEU A 7 -4.79 -4.64 7.67
N LEU A 8 -4.87 -3.41 7.19
CA LEU A 8 -3.69 -2.69 6.74
C LEU A 8 -2.72 -2.44 7.89
N ARG A 9 -3.22 -2.02 9.04
CA ARG A 9 -2.38 -1.81 10.22
C ARG A 9 -1.70 -3.10 10.65
N THR A 10 -2.43 -4.21 10.65
CA THR A 10 -1.87 -5.51 11.02
C THR A 10 -0.76 -5.91 10.05
N CYS A 11 -0.97 -5.70 8.75
CA CYS A 11 0.06 -5.99 7.75
C CYS A 11 1.32 -5.17 7.99
N ILE A 12 1.16 -3.88 8.28
CA ILE A 12 2.28 -2.98 8.54
C ILE A 12 3.04 -3.43 9.79
N GLU A 13 2.34 -3.72 10.87
CA GLU A 13 2.96 -4.16 12.11
C GLU A 13 3.67 -5.48 11.95
N THR A 14 3.07 -6.43 11.23
CA THR A 14 3.69 -7.72 10.97
C THR A 14 4.96 -7.56 10.15
N ALA A 15 4.92 -6.75 9.11
CA ALA A 15 6.09 -6.49 8.29
C ALA A 15 7.21 -5.86 9.12
N ARG A 16 6.87 -4.94 10.01
CA ARG A 16 7.86 -4.31 10.89
C ARG A 16 8.49 -5.33 11.83
N LYS A 17 7.69 -6.21 12.42
CA LYS A 17 8.18 -7.24 13.32
C LYS A 17 9.09 -8.24 12.62
N LEU A 18 8.81 -8.52 11.35
CA LEU A 18 9.62 -9.44 10.55
C LEU A 18 10.90 -8.79 10.01
N GLY A 19 11.09 -7.50 10.27
CA GLY A 19 12.31 -6.81 9.86
C GLY A 19 12.29 -6.24 8.46
N TYR A 20 11.15 -6.19 7.81
CA TYR A 20 11.05 -5.55 6.50
C TYR A 20 11.24 -4.04 6.64
N GLN A 21 11.93 -3.46 5.68
CA GLN A 21 12.18 -2.03 5.67
C GLN A 21 11.11 -1.25 4.93
N THR A 22 10.38 -1.91 4.04
CA THR A 22 9.42 -1.25 3.15
C THR A 22 8.27 -2.19 2.86
N VAL A 23 7.06 -1.63 2.75
CA VAL A 23 5.88 -2.33 2.26
C VAL A 23 5.49 -1.70 0.94
N LYS A 24 5.34 -2.52 -0.10
CA LYS A 24 4.89 -2.08 -1.42
C LYS A 24 3.60 -2.77 -1.78
N LEU A 25 2.72 -2.04 -2.44
CA LEU A 25 1.46 -2.60 -2.90
C LEU A 25 1.01 -1.94 -4.19
N ASP A 26 0.06 -2.58 -4.87
CA ASP A 26 -0.55 -2.01 -6.05
C ASP A 26 -2.07 -2.06 -5.91
N THR A 27 -2.74 -1.15 -6.58
CA THR A 27 -4.20 -1.07 -6.58
C THR A 27 -4.66 -0.50 -7.91
N ALA A 28 -5.93 -0.73 -8.25
CA ALA A 28 -6.51 -0.14 -9.46
C ALA A 28 -6.73 1.36 -9.23
N ALA A 29 -6.49 2.15 -10.27
CA ALA A 29 -6.60 3.61 -10.18
C ALA A 29 -8.00 4.09 -9.82
N PHE A 30 -9.04 3.30 -10.12
CA PHE A 30 -10.41 3.68 -9.81
C PHE A 30 -10.82 3.36 -8.37
N MET A 31 -9.97 2.73 -7.60
CA MET A 31 -10.26 2.36 -6.21
C MET A 31 -9.90 3.51 -5.26
N ASN A 32 -10.67 4.59 -5.35
CA ASN A 32 -10.36 5.82 -4.60
C ASN A 32 -10.35 5.63 -3.09
N ALA A 33 -11.25 4.81 -2.56
CA ALA A 33 -11.29 4.56 -1.12
C ALA A 33 -10.03 3.85 -0.65
N ALA A 34 -9.52 2.89 -1.43
CA ALA A 34 -8.30 2.19 -1.09
C ALA A 34 -7.10 3.13 -1.15
N ILE A 35 -7.04 3.97 -2.19
CA ILE A 35 -5.96 4.94 -2.34
C ILE A 35 -5.92 5.89 -1.16
N LYS A 36 -7.09 6.40 -0.76
CA LYS A 36 -7.18 7.28 0.40
C LYS A 36 -6.71 6.58 1.66
N LEU A 37 -7.11 5.32 1.85
CA LEU A 37 -6.70 4.53 3.00
C LEU A 37 -5.17 4.41 3.07
N TYR A 38 -4.54 4.10 1.94
CA TYR A 38 -3.09 3.96 1.89
C TYR A 38 -2.38 5.29 2.17
N THR A 39 -2.83 6.37 1.54
CA THR A 39 -2.20 7.67 1.75
C THR A 39 -2.39 8.17 3.19
N ASP A 40 -3.54 7.90 3.79
CA ASP A 40 -3.78 8.24 5.20
C ASP A 40 -2.84 7.48 6.15
N HIS A 41 -2.33 6.33 5.72
CA HIS A 41 -1.39 5.55 6.52
C HIS A 41 0.07 5.85 6.19
N GLY A 42 0.32 6.86 5.38
CA GLY A 42 1.69 7.28 5.07
C GLY A 42 2.27 6.67 3.82
N PHE A 43 1.50 5.88 3.07
CA PHE A 43 1.97 5.37 1.79
C PHE A 43 2.12 6.52 0.80
N VAL A 44 3.15 6.47 -0.02
CA VAL A 44 3.34 7.42 -1.11
C VAL A 44 3.30 6.67 -2.43
N GLU A 45 2.75 7.34 -3.43
CA GLU A 45 2.68 6.75 -4.77
C GLU A 45 4.07 6.74 -5.40
N ILE A 46 4.41 5.62 -6.03
CA ILE A 46 5.71 5.43 -6.69
C ILE A 46 5.47 4.97 -8.13
N ASP A 47 6.54 4.97 -8.92
CA ASP A 47 6.51 4.42 -10.27
C ASP A 47 6.33 2.90 -10.21
N ALA A 48 5.85 2.33 -11.31
CA ALA A 48 5.66 0.88 -11.40
C ALA A 48 6.99 0.16 -11.15
N TYR A 49 6.97 -0.74 -10.17
CA TYR A 49 8.18 -1.49 -9.81
C TYR A 49 8.22 -2.85 -10.51
N ARG A 50 7.19 -3.19 -11.23
CA ARG A 50 7.13 -4.43 -12.02
C ARG A 50 6.16 -4.22 -13.17
N PHE A 51 6.29 -5.07 -14.19
CA PHE A 51 5.35 -5.05 -15.30
C PHE A 51 3.95 -5.45 -14.82
N ASN A 52 2.96 -4.66 -15.21
CA ASN A 52 1.57 -4.95 -14.92
C ASN A 52 0.77 -4.69 -16.19
N PRO A 53 0.04 -5.69 -16.72
CA PRO A 53 -0.73 -5.51 -17.95
C PRO A 53 -1.92 -4.57 -17.81
N HIS A 54 -2.29 -4.21 -16.59
CA HIS A 54 -3.39 -3.28 -16.36
C HIS A 54 -2.89 -1.85 -16.42
N ASP A 55 -3.37 -1.09 -17.39
CA ASP A 55 -2.94 0.29 -17.61
C ASP A 55 -3.30 1.22 -16.46
N HIS A 56 -4.25 0.81 -15.61
CA HIS A 56 -4.77 1.65 -14.54
C HIS A 56 -4.25 1.27 -13.16
N ALA A 57 -3.18 0.50 -13.09
CA ALA A 57 -2.60 0.13 -11.80
C ALA A 57 -1.77 1.29 -11.25
N ARG A 58 -1.91 1.52 -9.95
CA ARG A 58 -1.11 2.51 -9.22
C ARG A 58 -0.35 1.80 -8.12
N TYR A 59 0.86 2.27 -7.85
CA TYR A 59 1.79 1.60 -6.94
C TYR A 59 2.12 2.53 -5.77
N PHE A 60 2.18 1.95 -4.58
CA PHE A 60 2.41 2.70 -3.36
C PHE A 60 3.46 2.03 -2.51
N GLU A 61 4.16 2.82 -1.72
CA GLU A 61 5.23 2.35 -0.85
C GLU A 61 5.13 3.03 0.51
N LEU A 62 5.37 2.25 1.56
CA LEU A 62 5.51 2.77 2.91
C LEU A 62 6.86 2.33 3.46
N LYS A 63 7.68 3.28 3.84
CA LYS A 63 8.95 2.99 4.50
C LYS A 63 8.71 2.77 5.98
N LEU A 64 9.22 1.65 6.49
CA LEU A 64 9.06 1.27 7.89
C LEU A 64 10.23 1.72 8.76
N THR A 65 11.34 2.08 8.12
CA THR A 65 12.53 2.53 8.82
C THR A 65 12.99 3.88 8.35
#